data_0531b3a50c40853875b04bceefe9a11a
#
_entry.id   0531b3a50c40853875b04bceefe9a11a
#
_cell.length_a   1.000
_cell.length_b   1.000
_cell.length_c   1.000
_cell.angle_alpha   90.00
_cell.angle_beta   90.00
_cell.angle_gamma   90.00
#
_symmetry.space_group_name_H-M   'P 1'
#
loop_
_entity.id
_entity.type
_entity.pdbx_description
1 polymer ?
#
loop_
_entity_poly.entity_id
_entity_poly.type
_entity_poly.pdbx_seq_one_letter_code
_entity_poly.pdbx_strand_id
1 'polypeptide(L)'
;TFLYTQENFFSNVSFSKKTLKGSYQPGVFFEYRNFPNNSFVLRGLNFRYSLYNFEKNLLTSLFTRAGYAKPKNVIDSEEYFSLEMSGLFRYQTWSLTGRYNLGTFSSISSQQNQNTLRLSIQNQYLFPSRQFVLESNLIYSYNNIFKNHSLGIFPQLFYFSDSGWRFGLSANYMFTTSDFSSVYDTTNIGQNSNQLPVGPTVNSNLNLNFSLRKEFGVPIPFTNKTAASAKFVSFLDINGNNIKDKDEVSVQNIVVKLNKHEVITNFEGE
;
A
#
# COMPACT_ATOMS: atom_id res chain seq x y z
N THR A 1 21.37 -5.79 -30.34
CA THR A 1 20.46 -5.69 -29.19
C THR A 1 21.28 -6.00 -27.93
N PHE A 2 21.67 -4.99 -27.17
CA PHE A 2 22.34 -5.17 -25.90
C PHE A 2 21.30 -5.52 -24.84
N LEU A 3 21.31 -6.74 -24.36
CA LEU A 3 20.59 -7.16 -23.17
C LEU A 3 21.31 -6.58 -21.96
N TYR A 4 20.78 -5.53 -21.37
CA TYR A 4 21.28 -5.01 -20.09
C TYR A 4 20.76 -5.91 -18.98
N THR A 5 21.63 -6.65 -18.35
CA THR A 5 21.33 -7.39 -17.12
C THR A 5 21.47 -6.45 -15.93
N GLN A 6 20.38 -6.20 -15.23
CA GLN A 6 20.40 -5.51 -13.95
C GLN A 6 20.72 -6.54 -12.87
N GLU A 7 21.87 -6.43 -12.25
CA GLU A 7 22.28 -7.29 -11.13
C GLU A 7 22.12 -6.54 -9.82
N ASN A 8 21.30 -7.08 -8.94
CA ASN A 8 21.14 -6.56 -7.59
C ASN A 8 21.45 -7.67 -6.60
N PHE A 9 22.33 -7.38 -5.65
CA PHE A 9 22.59 -8.25 -4.53
C PHE A 9 22.15 -7.54 -3.25
N PHE A 10 21.35 -8.21 -2.44
CA PHE A 10 20.89 -7.72 -1.16
C PHE A 10 21.14 -8.76 -0.07
N SER A 11 21.80 -8.35 1.00
CA SER A 11 21.99 -9.13 2.21
C SER A 11 21.50 -8.34 3.42
N ASN A 12 20.73 -8.98 4.29
CA ASN A 12 20.21 -8.38 5.50
C ASN A 12 20.30 -9.36 6.66
N VAL A 13 20.89 -8.90 7.75
CA VAL A 13 20.91 -9.63 9.03
C VAL A 13 20.12 -8.81 10.03
N SER A 14 19.05 -9.39 10.57
CA SER A 14 18.19 -8.69 11.51
C SER A 14 17.84 -9.57 12.70
N PHE A 15 17.62 -8.92 13.83
CA PHE A 15 17.13 -9.53 15.06
C PHE A 15 15.68 -9.11 15.28
N SER A 16 14.79 -10.08 15.53
CA SER A 16 13.37 -9.81 15.74
C SER A 16 12.97 -10.17 17.17
N LYS A 17 12.34 -9.22 17.87
CA LYS A 17 11.67 -9.46 19.13
C LYS A 17 10.19 -9.15 19.02
N LYS A 18 9.36 -10.13 19.31
CA LYS A 18 7.91 -9.99 19.33
C LYS A 18 7.45 -9.80 20.78
N THR A 19 6.44 -8.97 20.96
CA THR A 19 5.72 -8.75 22.22
C THR A 19 4.23 -8.98 21.99
N LEU A 20 3.43 -9.04 23.05
CA LEU A 20 1.97 -9.20 22.94
C LEU A 20 1.28 -8.07 22.14
N LYS A 21 1.87 -6.88 22.12
CA LYS A 21 1.28 -5.70 21.46
C LYS A 21 2.01 -5.25 20.21
N GLY A 22 3.13 -5.88 19.87
CA GLY A 22 3.89 -5.44 18.70
C GLY A 22 5.20 -6.20 18.50
N SER A 23 6.00 -5.70 17.57
CA SER A 23 7.32 -6.25 17.27
C SER A 23 8.29 -5.15 16.92
N TYR A 24 9.57 -5.37 17.17
CA TYR A 24 10.63 -4.54 16.68
C TYR A 24 11.77 -5.40 16.11
N GLN A 25 12.38 -4.90 15.06
CA GLN A 25 13.37 -5.65 14.30
C GLN A 25 14.49 -4.69 13.83
N PRO A 26 15.55 -4.51 14.65
CA PRO A 26 16.78 -3.88 14.19
C PRO A 26 17.55 -4.81 13.28
N GLY A 27 18.32 -4.26 12.35
CA GLY A 27 19.16 -5.04 11.45
C GLY A 27 20.25 -4.21 10.81
N VAL A 28 21.18 -4.91 10.18
CA VAL A 28 22.19 -4.35 9.33
C VAL A 28 21.97 -4.85 7.91
N PHE A 29 22.24 -4.01 6.93
CA PHE A 29 22.08 -4.40 5.53
C PHE A 29 23.31 -4.03 4.70
N PHE A 30 23.50 -4.82 3.65
CA PHE A 30 24.42 -4.56 2.57
C PHE A 30 23.66 -4.75 1.25
N GLU A 31 23.76 -3.79 0.35
CA GLU A 31 23.08 -3.82 -0.93
C GLU A 31 24.04 -3.37 -2.02
N TYR A 32 24.17 -4.17 -3.06
CA TYR A 32 24.86 -3.83 -4.28
C TYR A 32 23.84 -3.68 -5.39
N ARG A 33 23.84 -2.54 -6.05
CA ARG A 33 22.98 -2.27 -7.22
C ARG A 33 23.86 -1.96 -8.42
N ASN A 34 23.59 -2.65 -9.50
CA ASN A 34 24.27 -2.47 -10.77
C ASN A 34 23.24 -1.97 -11.81
N PHE A 35 23.35 -0.70 -12.16
CA PHE A 35 22.60 -0.10 -13.26
C PHE A 35 23.54 0.16 -14.43
N PRO A 36 23.05 0.25 -15.69
CA PRO A 36 23.89 0.42 -16.88
C PRO A 36 24.92 1.55 -16.79
N ASN A 37 24.56 2.64 -16.12
CA ASN A 37 25.40 3.82 -16.01
C ASN A 37 25.91 4.10 -14.59
N ASN A 38 25.37 3.42 -13.60
CA ASN A 38 25.67 3.69 -12.19
C ASN A 38 25.56 2.46 -11.33
N SER A 39 26.67 1.95 -10.87
CA SER A 39 26.65 0.94 -9.82
C SER A 39 27.09 1.55 -8.50
N PHE A 40 26.44 1.13 -7.42
CA PHE A 40 26.79 1.59 -6.10
C PHE A 40 26.60 0.50 -5.03
N VAL A 41 27.36 0.68 -3.95
CA VAL A 41 27.28 -0.14 -2.75
C VAL A 41 26.60 0.67 -1.66
N LEU A 42 25.57 0.12 -1.07
CA LEU A 42 24.92 0.65 0.13
C LEU A 42 25.19 -0.25 1.32
N ARG A 43 25.52 0.35 2.44
CA ARG A 43 25.67 -0.34 3.73
C ARG A 43 25.08 0.49 4.85
N GLY A 44 24.42 -0.15 5.80
CA GLY A 44 23.83 0.61 6.87
C GLY A 44 22.96 -0.21 7.81
N LEU A 45 22.09 0.52 8.51
CA LEU A 45 21.19 0.00 9.52
C LEU A 45 19.76 0.08 9.02
N ASN A 46 18.96 -0.91 9.38
CA ASN A 46 17.52 -0.85 9.23
C ASN A 46 16.81 -1.11 10.57
N PHE A 47 15.63 -0.58 10.67
CA PHE A 47 14.79 -0.76 11.84
C PHE A 47 13.34 -0.88 11.40
N ARG A 48 12.66 -1.91 11.88
CA ARG A 48 11.22 -2.07 11.70
C ARG A 48 10.55 -2.16 13.06
N TYR A 49 9.50 -1.40 13.21
CA TYR A 49 8.64 -1.40 14.37
C TYR A 49 7.20 -1.60 13.95
N SER A 50 6.45 -2.41 14.68
CA SER A 50 5.02 -2.58 14.48
C SER A 50 4.34 -2.67 15.84
N LEU A 51 3.24 -1.96 15.97
CA LEU A 51 2.34 -1.98 17.12
C LEU A 51 0.93 -2.25 16.64
N TYR A 52 0.21 -3.12 17.33
CA TYR A 52 -1.20 -3.35 17.06
C TYR A 52 -1.99 -3.47 18.37
N ASN A 53 -3.18 -2.90 18.34
CA ASN A 53 -4.15 -3.00 19.43
C ASN A 53 -5.50 -3.36 18.79
N PHE A 54 -5.90 -4.62 18.95
CA PHE A 54 -7.12 -5.15 18.35
C PHE A 54 -8.38 -4.54 18.92
N GLU A 55 -8.42 -4.26 20.24
CA GLU A 55 -9.59 -3.66 20.89
C GLU A 55 -9.89 -2.27 20.33
N LYS A 56 -8.86 -1.51 20.01
CA LYS A 56 -8.98 -0.14 19.46
C LYS A 56 -8.92 -0.09 17.93
N ASN A 57 -8.79 -1.24 17.25
CA ASN A 57 -8.54 -1.32 15.82
C ASN A 57 -7.41 -0.38 15.37
N LEU A 58 -6.30 -0.41 16.12
CA LEU A 58 -5.12 0.42 15.92
C LEU A 58 -3.96 -0.41 15.39
N LEU A 59 -3.39 0.00 14.27
CA LEU A 59 -2.17 -0.54 13.70
C LEU A 59 -1.19 0.62 13.43
N THR A 60 0.02 0.49 13.92
CA THR A 60 1.11 1.41 13.60
C THR A 60 2.31 0.60 13.15
N SER A 61 2.93 0.98 12.06
CA SER A 61 4.21 0.41 11.65
C SER A 61 5.14 1.51 11.17
N LEU A 62 6.41 1.35 11.50
CA LEU A 62 7.50 2.23 11.07
C LEU A 62 8.61 1.35 10.50
N PHE A 63 9.11 1.72 9.35
CA PHE A 63 10.32 1.17 8.77
C PHE A 63 11.28 2.31 8.49
N THR A 64 12.51 2.14 8.91
CA THR A 64 13.60 3.08 8.65
C THR A 64 14.81 2.31 8.16
N ARG A 65 15.46 2.83 7.15
CA ARG A 65 16.72 2.31 6.63
C ARG A 65 17.65 3.50 6.39
N ALA A 66 18.80 3.48 7.01
CA ALA A 66 19.80 4.55 6.92
C ALA A 66 21.18 3.95 6.63
N GLY A 67 21.91 4.55 5.74
CA GLY A 67 23.22 4.04 5.39
C GLY A 67 24.02 4.99 4.50
N TYR A 68 25.20 4.54 4.14
CA TYR A 68 26.07 5.25 3.23
C TYR A 68 26.13 4.52 1.89
N ALA A 69 26.02 5.31 0.83
CA ALA A 69 26.12 4.85 -0.55
C ALA A 69 27.46 5.31 -1.13
N LYS A 70 28.18 4.39 -1.76
CA LYS A 70 29.40 4.68 -2.50
C LYS A 70 29.22 4.31 -3.96
N PRO A 71 29.30 5.28 -4.91
CA PRO A 71 29.34 4.99 -6.33
C PRO A 71 30.58 4.16 -6.66
N LYS A 72 30.46 3.16 -7.54
CA LYS A 72 31.56 2.26 -7.87
C LYS A 72 32.30 2.68 -9.13
N ASN A 73 31.62 3.38 -10.03
CA ASN A 73 32.15 3.71 -11.37
C ASN A 73 32.81 5.09 -11.45
N VAL A 74 32.91 5.80 -10.33
CA VAL A 74 33.52 7.14 -10.27
C VAL A 74 34.79 7.04 -9.42
N ILE A 75 35.93 7.36 -10.03
CA ILE A 75 37.22 7.44 -9.31
C ILE A 75 37.11 8.62 -8.35
N ASP A 76 37.52 8.44 -7.10
CA ASP A 76 37.44 9.43 -6.00
C ASP A 76 36.04 9.86 -5.61
N SER A 77 35.02 9.00 -5.81
CA SER A 77 33.66 9.29 -5.37
C SER A 77 33.57 9.27 -3.83
N GLU A 78 33.02 10.36 -3.29
CA GLU A 78 32.70 10.46 -1.87
C GLU A 78 31.50 9.57 -1.52
N GLU A 79 31.50 9.03 -0.33
CA GLU A 79 30.35 8.35 0.24
C GLU A 79 29.29 9.40 0.64
N TYR A 80 28.03 9.13 0.33
CA TYR A 80 26.94 10.01 0.73
C TYR A 80 25.87 9.27 1.52
N PHE A 81 25.27 10.01 2.44
CA PHE A 81 24.23 9.49 3.30
C PHE A 81 22.92 9.26 2.54
N SER A 82 22.27 8.14 2.81
CA SER A 82 20.97 7.79 2.26
C SER A 82 20.03 7.35 3.37
N LEU A 83 18.77 7.80 3.31
CA LEU A 83 17.75 7.53 4.30
C LEU A 83 16.44 7.16 3.62
N GLU A 84 15.81 6.09 4.07
CA GLU A 84 14.43 5.74 3.77
C GLU A 84 13.66 5.63 5.07
N MET A 85 12.53 6.30 5.13
CA MET A 85 11.56 6.17 6.22
C MET A 85 10.19 5.90 5.62
N SER A 86 9.48 4.92 6.14
CA SER A 86 8.08 4.70 5.80
C SER A 86 7.29 4.35 7.04
N GLY A 87 6.08 4.88 7.11
CA GLY A 87 5.18 4.70 8.24
C GLY A 87 3.76 4.42 7.77
N LEU A 88 3.07 3.61 8.55
CA LEU A 88 1.65 3.37 8.45
C LEU A 88 1.05 3.57 9.83
N PHE A 89 0.02 4.39 9.90
CA PHE A 89 -0.84 4.53 11.06
C PHE A 89 -2.28 4.26 10.62
N ARG A 90 -2.92 3.28 11.22
CA ARG A 90 -4.32 2.94 10.95
C ARG A 90 -5.10 2.96 12.25
N TYR A 91 -6.18 3.70 12.27
CA TYR A 91 -7.10 3.77 13.40
C TYR A 91 -8.53 3.75 12.89
N GLN A 92 -9.28 2.71 13.25
CA GLN A 92 -10.64 2.49 12.77
C GLN A 92 -10.72 2.52 11.23
N THR A 93 -11.40 3.53 10.67
CA THR A 93 -11.60 3.72 9.23
C THR A 93 -10.52 4.59 8.58
N TRP A 94 -9.63 5.18 9.38
CA TRP A 94 -8.57 6.08 8.93
C TRP A 94 -7.26 5.33 8.72
N SER A 95 -6.57 5.64 7.65
CA SER A 95 -5.23 5.17 7.37
C SER A 95 -4.37 6.34 6.90
N LEU A 96 -3.26 6.57 7.59
CA LEU A 96 -2.22 7.53 7.22
C LEU A 96 -0.97 6.74 6.83
N THR A 97 -0.47 6.96 5.62
CA THR A 97 0.82 6.42 5.19
C THR A 97 1.76 7.55 4.84
N GLY A 98 3.03 7.38 5.20
CA GLY A 98 4.08 8.31 4.86
C GLY A 98 5.30 7.58 4.34
N ARG A 99 5.98 8.14 3.34
CA ARG A 99 7.27 7.68 2.87
C ARG A 99 8.16 8.87 2.56
N TYR A 100 9.35 8.85 3.12
CA TYR A 100 10.41 9.81 2.86
C TYR A 100 11.66 9.06 2.39
N ASN A 101 12.26 9.51 1.31
CA ASN A 101 13.51 8.97 0.81
C ASN A 101 14.49 10.11 0.56
N LEU A 102 15.73 9.90 0.94
CA LEU A 102 16.87 10.77 0.70
C LEU A 102 17.98 9.97 0.02
N GLY A 103 18.61 10.57 -0.94
CA GLY A 103 19.72 9.94 -1.65
C GLY A 103 19.30 8.77 -2.53
N THR A 104 20.06 7.68 -2.55
CA THR A 104 19.84 6.52 -3.41
C THR A 104 18.53 5.78 -3.19
N PHE A 105 17.88 5.94 -2.03
CA PHE A 105 16.59 5.33 -1.78
C PHE A 105 15.45 6.03 -2.52
N SER A 106 15.66 7.26 -2.99
CA SER A 106 14.58 8.06 -3.58
C SER A 106 14.23 7.66 -5.00
N SER A 107 15.15 7.11 -5.77
CA SER A 107 14.89 6.76 -7.16
C SER A 107 15.92 5.83 -7.77
N ILE A 108 15.66 5.50 -9.03
CA ILE A 108 16.54 4.77 -9.94
C ILE A 108 17.78 5.61 -10.33
N SER A 109 17.78 6.92 -10.06
CA SER A 109 18.90 7.80 -10.40
C SER A 109 19.89 7.93 -9.24
N SER A 110 21.16 7.94 -9.55
CA SER A 110 22.30 8.05 -8.64
C SER A 110 22.55 9.46 -8.09
N GLN A 111 21.58 10.36 -8.19
CA GLN A 111 21.79 11.74 -7.74
C GLN A 111 21.78 11.81 -6.21
N GLN A 112 22.88 12.30 -5.66
CA GLN A 112 23.15 12.36 -4.23
C GLN A 112 22.14 13.16 -3.42
N ASN A 113 21.53 14.20 -4.01
CA ASN A 113 20.67 15.16 -3.32
C ASN A 113 19.19 14.99 -3.61
N GLN A 114 18.78 13.81 -4.05
CA GLN A 114 17.38 13.57 -4.33
C GLN A 114 16.59 13.28 -3.06
N ASN A 115 15.56 14.11 -2.83
CA ASN A 115 14.60 13.91 -1.75
C ASN A 115 13.21 13.70 -2.32
N THR A 116 12.51 12.71 -1.82
CA THR A 116 11.10 12.50 -2.13
C THR A 116 10.30 12.31 -0.86
N LEU A 117 9.15 12.96 -0.78
CA LEU A 117 8.17 12.80 0.28
C LEU A 117 6.84 12.41 -0.33
N ARG A 118 6.20 11.39 0.22
CA ARG A 118 4.83 11.04 -0.14
C ARG A 118 4.03 10.79 1.13
N LEU A 119 2.90 11.47 1.25
CA LEU A 119 1.93 11.28 2.31
C LEU A 119 0.60 10.88 1.70
N SER A 120 -0.12 9.97 2.33
CA SER A 120 -1.46 9.59 1.91
C SER A 120 -2.34 9.40 3.13
N ILE A 121 -3.50 10.04 3.10
CA ILE A 121 -4.55 9.92 4.10
C ILE A 121 -5.74 9.26 3.41
N GLN A 122 -6.17 8.12 3.93
CA GLN A 122 -7.32 7.38 3.43
C GLN A 122 -8.37 7.26 4.52
N ASN A 123 -9.61 7.39 4.14
CA ASN A 123 -10.75 7.14 5.00
C ASN A 123 -11.78 6.32 4.24
N GLN A 124 -12.40 5.36 4.93
CA GLN A 124 -13.53 4.61 4.42
C GLN A 124 -14.68 4.74 5.44
N TYR A 125 -15.76 5.36 5.04
CA TYR A 125 -16.94 5.54 5.86
C TYR A 125 -18.09 4.70 5.33
N LEU A 126 -18.58 3.78 6.14
CA LEU A 126 -19.76 2.99 5.87
C LEU A 126 -20.98 3.64 6.55
N PHE A 127 -21.94 4.05 5.75
CA PHE A 127 -23.18 4.65 6.27
C PHE A 127 -24.00 3.62 7.05
N PRO A 128 -24.85 4.05 8.02
CA PRO A 128 -25.66 3.15 8.84
C PRO A 128 -26.56 2.23 8.04
N SER A 129 -27.06 2.69 6.89
CA SER A 129 -27.86 1.88 5.95
C SER A 129 -27.09 0.72 5.33
N ARG A 130 -25.75 0.70 5.46
CA ARG A 130 -24.82 -0.23 4.81
C ARG A 130 -24.89 -0.29 3.27
N GLN A 131 -25.76 0.53 2.68
CA GLN A 131 -25.90 0.63 1.22
C GLN A 131 -24.93 1.63 0.61
N PHE A 132 -24.44 2.59 1.39
CA PHE A 132 -23.50 3.60 0.93
C PHE A 132 -22.13 3.41 1.59
N VAL A 133 -21.10 3.53 0.77
CA VAL A 133 -19.70 3.56 1.20
C VAL A 133 -19.04 4.79 0.58
N LEU A 134 -18.50 5.66 1.42
CA LEU A 134 -17.67 6.78 1.00
C LEU A 134 -16.21 6.43 1.27
N GLU A 135 -15.43 6.41 0.22
CA GLU A 135 -13.97 6.28 0.31
C GLU A 135 -13.35 7.62 -0.11
N SER A 136 -12.35 8.05 0.62
CA SER A 136 -11.59 9.24 0.25
C SER A 136 -10.11 8.97 0.42
N ASN A 137 -9.33 9.46 -0.53
CA ASN A 137 -7.88 9.38 -0.49
C ASN A 137 -7.30 10.75 -0.85
N LEU A 138 -6.49 11.29 0.05
CA LEU A 138 -5.70 12.50 -0.17
C LEU A 138 -4.24 12.08 -0.28
N ILE A 139 -3.57 12.46 -1.35
CA ILE A 139 -2.17 12.15 -1.58
C ILE A 139 -1.41 13.45 -1.80
N TYR A 140 -0.35 13.64 -1.03
CA TYR A 140 0.63 14.68 -1.26
C TYR A 140 1.97 14.05 -1.62
N SER A 141 2.64 14.57 -2.64
CA SER A 141 4.01 14.18 -2.98
C SER A 141 4.87 15.39 -3.29
N TYR A 142 6.14 15.27 -2.93
CA TYR A 142 7.17 16.26 -3.17
C TYR A 142 8.42 15.59 -3.73
N ASN A 143 9.04 16.23 -4.71
CA ASN A 143 10.34 15.84 -5.27
C ASN A 143 11.21 17.10 -5.41
N ASN A 144 12.37 17.11 -4.75
CA ASN A 144 13.23 18.28 -4.72
C ASN A 144 13.98 18.57 -6.03
N ILE A 145 14.26 17.56 -6.86
CA ILE A 145 14.98 17.74 -8.13
C ILE A 145 14.17 18.61 -9.08
N PHE A 146 12.90 18.30 -9.20
CA PHE A 146 11.99 19.07 -10.06
C PHE A 146 11.27 20.18 -9.29
N LYS A 147 11.57 20.34 -7.97
CA LYS A 147 10.80 21.20 -7.07
C LYS A 147 9.30 21.03 -7.27
N ASN A 148 8.89 19.77 -7.44
CA ASN A 148 7.54 19.42 -7.84
C ASN A 148 6.74 19.08 -6.58
N HIS A 149 5.61 19.78 -6.41
CA HIS A 149 4.59 19.47 -5.41
C HIS A 149 3.35 18.95 -6.11
N SER A 150 2.83 17.83 -5.68
CA SER A 150 1.60 17.27 -6.22
C SER A 150 0.62 16.98 -5.09
N LEU A 151 -0.61 17.44 -5.24
CA LEU A 151 -1.73 17.18 -4.34
C LEU A 151 -2.84 16.50 -5.14
N GLY A 152 -3.21 15.30 -4.71
CA GLY A 152 -4.31 14.55 -5.30
C GLY A 152 -5.42 14.31 -4.28
N ILE A 153 -6.68 14.49 -4.71
CA ILE A 153 -7.89 14.25 -3.92
C ILE A 153 -8.78 13.29 -4.72
N PHE A 154 -9.12 12.15 -4.12
CA PHE A 154 -9.79 11.05 -4.79
C PHE A 154 -10.99 10.55 -3.95
N PRO A 155 -12.11 11.31 -3.89
CA PRO A 155 -13.33 10.83 -3.27
C PRO A 155 -14.05 9.84 -4.18
N GLN A 156 -14.63 8.79 -3.57
CA GLN A 156 -15.42 7.77 -4.26
C GLN A 156 -16.64 7.44 -3.42
N LEU A 157 -17.82 7.51 -4.01
CA LEU A 157 -19.08 7.14 -3.38
C LEU A 157 -19.64 5.91 -4.10
N PHE A 158 -19.88 4.86 -3.34
CA PHE A 158 -20.52 3.64 -3.83
C PHE A 158 -21.89 3.46 -3.19
N TYR A 159 -22.84 3.06 -4.01
CA TYR A 159 -24.15 2.62 -3.56
C TYR A 159 -24.37 1.15 -3.94
N PHE A 160 -24.84 0.36 -3.00
CA PHE A 160 -25.12 -1.07 -3.16
C PHE A 160 -26.61 -1.30 -2.92
N SER A 161 -27.34 -1.64 -3.97
CA SER A 161 -28.76 -1.97 -3.88
C SER A 161 -28.94 -3.43 -3.48
N ASP A 162 -29.96 -3.74 -2.70
CA ASP A 162 -30.35 -5.12 -2.36
C ASP A 162 -30.72 -5.95 -3.59
N SER A 163 -31.12 -5.31 -4.67
CA SER A 163 -31.40 -5.94 -5.97
C SER A 163 -30.15 -6.25 -6.80
N GLY A 164 -28.93 -6.06 -6.25
CA GLY A 164 -27.65 -6.36 -6.91
C GLY A 164 -27.15 -5.27 -7.86
N TRP A 165 -27.75 -4.08 -7.86
CA TRP A 165 -27.16 -2.94 -8.56
C TRP A 165 -26.08 -2.29 -7.71
N ARG A 166 -24.98 -1.89 -8.38
CA ARG A 166 -23.91 -1.10 -7.80
C ARG A 166 -23.70 0.14 -8.62
N PHE A 167 -23.77 1.29 -7.98
CA PHE A 167 -23.47 2.59 -8.56
C PHE A 167 -22.21 3.11 -7.92
N GLY A 168 -21.30 3.63 -8.72
CA GLY A 168 -20.07 4.27 -8.24
C GLY A 168 -19.93 5.64 -8.89
N LEU A 169 -19.64 6.64 -8.07
CA LEU A 169 -19.25 7.98 -8.50
C LEU A 169 -17.89 8.26 -7.91
N SER A 170 -16.92 8.62 -8.75
CA SER A 170 -15.60 9.03 -8.29
C SER A 170 -15.16 10.32 -8.96
N ALA A 171 -14.45 11.14 -8.20
CA ALA A 171 -13.78 12.33 -8.69
C ALA A 171 -12.28 12.20 -8.40
N ASN A 172 -11.46 12.46 -9.40
CA ASN A 172 -10.00 12.48 -9.27
C ASN A 172 -9.54 13.89 -9.60
N TYR A 173 -9.16 14.63 -8.59
CA TYR A 173 -8.55 15.94 -8.76
C TYR A 173 -7.08 15.87 -8.43
N MET A 174 -6.24 16.31 -9.36
CA MET A 174 -4.79 16.39 -9.17
C MET A 174 -4.32 17.80 -9.47
N PHE A 175 -3.58 18.37 -8.56
CA PHE A 175 -2.92 19.65 -8.68
C PHE A 175 -1.42 19.44 -8.58
N THR A 176 -0.65 19.97 -9.54
CA THR A 176 0.80 19.82 -9.58
C THR A 176 1.45 21.16 -9.88
N THR A 177 2.42 21.53 -9.08
CA THR A 177 3.29 22.67 -9.33
C THR A 177 4.71 22.17 -9.55
N SER A 178 5.39 22.67 -10.57
CA SER A 178 6.80 22.37 -10.79
C SER A 178 7.57 23.66 -11.14
N ASP A 179 8.74 23.80 -10.55
CA ASP A 179 9.67 24.88 -10.85
C ASP A 179 10.83 24.34 -11.71
N PHE A 180 10.70 24.48 -13.02
CA PHE A 180 11.71 24.04 -13.97
C PHE A 180 12.85 25.04 -14.16
N SER A 181 12.81 26.20 -13.49
CA SER A 181 13.80 27.28 -13.69
C SER A 181 15.25 26.88 -13.35
N SER A 182 15.47 25.72 -12.72
CA SER A 182 16.79 25.30 -12.26
C SER A 182 17.43 24.16 -13.08
N VAL A 183 16.78 23.62 -14.11
CA VAL A 183 17.29 22.44 -14.81
C VAL A 183 18.14 22.79 -16.04
N TYR A 184 18.03 23.99 -16.54
CA TYR A 184 18.85 24.45 -17.66
C TYR A 184 19.91 25.44 -17.20
N ASP A 185 20.99 24.90 -16.64
CA ASP A 185 22.26 25.67 -16.59
C ASP A 185 22.81 25.75 -18.02
N THR A 186 22.47 26.85 -18.67
CA THR A 186 22.78 27.12 -20.08
C THR A 186 24.24 27.52 -20.30
N THR A 187 25.18 26.88 -19.63
CA THR A 187 26.59 27.27 -19.79
C THR A 187 27.23 26.87 -21.12
N ASN A 188 26.54 26.18 -22.06
CA ASN A 188 27.18 25.78 -23.31
C ASN A 188 26.23 25.59 -24.52
N ILE A 189 25.24 26.42 -24.75
CA ILE A 189 24.57 26.41 -26.04
C ILE A 189 24.68 27.82 -26.66
N GLY A 190 25.37 27.86 -27.81
CA GLY A 190 25.67 29.06 -28.53
C GLY A 190 24.44 29.94 -28.79
N GLN A 191 24.67 31.22 -28.70
CA GLN A 191 23.82 32.35 -29.03
C GLN A 191 22.81 32.05 -30.15
N ASN A 192 21.55 31.92 -29.81
CA ASN A 192 20.34 32.14 -30.59
C ASN A 192 19.16 31.24 -30.17
N SER A 193 18.82 31.22 -28.91
CA SER A 193 17.50 30.74 -28.55
C SER A 193 16.76 31.82 -27.77
N ASN A 194 15.75 32.39 -28.38
CA ASN A 194 14.66 33.11 -27.71
C ASN A 194 13.88 32.12 -26.84
N GLN A 195 14.58 31.43 -25.90
CA GLN A 195 13.91 30.60 -24.92
C GLN A 195 13.38 31.54 -23.85
N LEU A 196 12.08 31.72 -23.86
CA LEU A 196 11.34 32.33 -22.76
C LEU A 196 11.73 31.60 -21.47
N PRO A 197 12.00 32.33 -20.38
CA PRO A 197 12.22 31.70 -19.09
C PRO A 197 10.98 30.86 -18.78
N VAL A 198 11.16 29.56 -18.68
CA VAL A 198 10.07 28.65 -18.28
C VAL A 198 9.83 28.92 -16.80
N GLY A 199 8.84 29.75 -16.52
CA GLY A 199 8.38 30.03 -15.17
C GLY A 199 7.77 28.77 -14.51
N PRO A 200 7.42 28.84 -13.24
CA PRO A 200 6.77 27.74 -12.54
C PRO A 200 5.49 27.33 -13.28
N THR A 201 5.35 26.05 -13.58
CA THR A 201 4.17 25.51 -14.23
C THR A 201 3.19 25.00 -13.19
N VAL A 202 1.91 25.35 -13.39
CA VAL A 202 0.80 24.87 -12.57
C VAL A 202 -0.13 24.07 -13.46
N ASN A 203 -0.30 22.80 -13.13
CA ASN A 203 -1.21 21.92 -13.84
C ASN A 203 -2.30 21.43 -12.88
N SER A 204 -3.54 21.48 -13.32
CA SER A 204 -4.65 20.87 -12.60
C SER A 204 -5.46 19.99 -13.55
N ASN A 205 -5.88 18.85 -13.06
CA ASN A 205 -6.70 17.90 -13.81
C ASN A 205 -7.83 17.39 -12.91
N LEU A 206 -9.05 17.44 -13.45
CA LEU A 206 -10.24 16.89 -12.81
C LEU A 206 -10.86 15.84 -13.72
N ASN A 207 -10.95 14.61 -13.25
CA ASN A 207 -11.65 13.53 -13.91
C ASN A 207 -12.84 13.08 -13.04
N LEU A 208 -14.01 13.00 -13.65
CA LEU A 208 -15.21 12.45 -13.04
C LEU A 208 -15.53 11.12 -13.71
N ASN A 209 -15.74 10.08 -12.90
CA ASN A 209 -16.07 8.76 -13.41
C ASN A 209 -17.36 8.29 -12.75
N PHE A 210 -18.25 7.77 -13.58
CA PHE A 210 -19.46 7.07 -13.16
C PHE A 210 -19.37 5.61 -13.55
N SER A 211 -19.70 4.72 -12.63
CA SER A 211 -19.76 3.29 -12.89
C SER A 211 -21.12 2.73 -12.50
N LEU A 212 -21.64 1.88 -13.35
CA LEU A 212 -22.88 1.13 -13.12
C LEU A 212 -22.60 -0.34 -13.36
N ARG A 213 -22.88 -1.17 -12.36
CA ARG A 213 -22.71 -2.61 -12.43
C ARG A 213 -23.98 -3.30 -11.92
N LYS A 214 -24.44 -4.31 -12.66
CA LYS A 214 -25.53 -5.19 -12.21
C LYS A 214 -24.93 -6.58 -11.96
N GLU A 215 -25.13 -7.11 -10.76
CA GLU A 215 -24.85 -8.51 -10.45
C GLU A 215 -26.12 -9.32 -10.77
N PHE A 216 -26.02 -10.14 -11.80
CA PHE A 216 -27.07 -11.09 -12.12
C PHE A 216 -26.79 -12.37 -11.34
N GLY A 217 -27.74 -12.80 -10.51
CA GLY A 217 -27.64 -14.07 -9.77
C GLY A 217 -27.70 -15.32 -10.65
N VAL A 218 -27.62 -15.16 -11.97
CA VAL A 218 -27.64 -16.27 -12.92
C VAL A 218 -26.24 -16.84 -13.01
N PRO A 219 -25.99 -18.12 -12.69
CA PRO A 219 -24.71 -18.76 -12.91
C PRO A 219 -24.39 -18.73 -14.40
N ILE A 220 -23.24 -18.18 -14.77
CA ILE A 220 -22.75 -18.25 -16.14
C ILE A 220 -22.43 -19.73 -16.43
N PRO A 221 -23.06 -20.35 -17.45
CA PRO A 221 -23.03 -21.80 -17.63
C PRO A 221 -21.63 -22.37 -17.92
N PHE A 222 -20.63 -21.53 -18.13
CA PHE A 222 -19.25 -21.94 -18.43
C PHE A 222 -18.22 -21.58 -17.36
N THR A 223 -18.65 -20.99 -16.25
CA THR A 223 -17.75 -20.81 -15.10
C THR A 223 -17.97 -21.96 -14.15
N ASN A 224 -16.95 -22.80 -13.95
CA ASN A 224 -16.90 -23.73 -12.83
C ASN A 224 -16.93 -22.91 -11.53
N LYS A 225 -18.12 -22.51 -11.11
CA LYS A 225 -18.32 -22.11 -9.72
C LYS A 225 -18.18 -23.40 -8.91
N THR A 226 -17.04 -23.61 -8.33
CA THR A 226 -16.92 -24.55 -7.20
C THR A 226 -17.86 -24.02 -6.11
N ALA A 227 -19.07 -24.57 -6.07
CA ALA A 227 -19.94 -24.36 -4.95
C ALA A 227 -19.28 -25.04 -3.76
N ALA A 228 -18.78 -24.25 -2.81
CA ALA A 228 -18.34 -24.80 -1.55
C ALA A 228 -19.59 -25.14 -0.74
N SER A 229 -19.79 -26.41 -0.44
CA SER A 229 -20.76 -26.85 0.55
C SER A 229 -20.06 -26.92 1.92
N ALA A 230 -20.65 -26.29 2.92
CA ALA A 230 -20.22 -26.47 4.30
C ALA A 230 -21.25 -27.34 5.02
N LYS A 231 -20.80 -28.42 5.64
CA LYS A 231 -21.61 -29.27 6.50
C LYS A 231 -21.36 -28.84 7.95
N PHE A 232 -22.41 -28.50 8.66
CA PHE A 232 -22.35 -28.17 10.10
C PHE A 232 -22.91 -29.37 10.87
N VAL A 233 -22.23 -29.75 11.93
CA VAL A 233 -22.68 -30.81 12.83
C VAL A 233 -22.66 -30.25 14.23
N SER A 234 -23.80 -30.25 14.91
CA SER A 234 -23.93 -29.83 16.31
C SER A 234 -24.04 -31.04 17.22
N PHE A 235 -23.21 -31.09 18.25
CA PHE A 235 -23.15 -32.18 19.21
C PHE A 235 -22.71 -31.68 20.60
N LEU A 236 -22.98 -32.49 21.63
CA LEU A 236 -22.51 -32.21 22.97
C LEU A 236 -21.13 -32.85 23.13
N ASP A 237 -20.10 -32.01 23.11
CA ASP A 237 -18.71 -32.45 23.33
C ASP A 237 -18.49 -32.74 24.82
N ILE A 238 -18.48 -34.03 25.19
CA ILE A 238 -18.37 -34.48 26.59
C ILE A 238 -16.89 -34.50 27.03
N ASN A 239 -15.98 -34.77 26.12
CA ASN A 239 -14.56 -34.93 26.44
C ASN A 239 -13.71 -33.70 26.10
N GLY A 240 -14.27 -32.63 25.47
CA GLY A 240 -13.62 -31.38 25.15
C GLY A 240 -12.61 -31.45 24.02
N ASN A 241 -12.73 -32.44 23.11
CA ASN A 241 -11.80 -32.63 22.00
C ASN A 241 -12.21 -31.90 20.70
N ASN A 242 -13.41 -31.28 20.64
CA ASN A 242 -14.02 -30.63 19.50
C ASN A 242 -14.25 -31.54 18.27
N ILE A 243 -14.33 -32.84 18.48
CA ILE A 243 -14.59 -33.84 17.44
C ILE A 243 -15.79 -34.68 17.90
N LYS A 244 -16.79 -34.83 17.04
CA LYS A 244 -17.96 -35.68 17.38
C LYS A 244 -17.56 -37.15 17.46
N ASP A 245 -17.58 -37.69 18.65
CA ASP A 245 -17.37 -39.09 18.91
C ASP A 245 -18.66 -39.89 18.82
N LYS A 246 -18.54 -41.24 18.74
CA LYS A 246 -19.71 -42.11 18.59
C LYS A 246 -20.67 -42.09 19.77
N ASP A 247 -20.14 -41.78 20.95
CA ASP A 247 -20.89 -41.74 22.19
C ASP A 247 -21.48 -40.37 22.53
N GLU A 248 -21.23 -39.39 21.66
CA GLU A 248 -21.70 -38.02 21.81
C GLU A 248 -23.02 -37.75 21.13
N VAL A 249 -23.91 -37.11 21.87
CA VAL A 249 -25.28 -36.87 21.44
C VAL A 249 -25.34 -35.67 20.47
N SER A 250 -25.99 -35.85 19.33
CA SER A 250 -26.31 -34.77 18.43
C SER A 250 -27.32 -33.81 19.04
N VAL A 251 -27.12 -32.53 18.82
CA VAL A 251 -28.04 -31.47 19.30
C VAL A 251 -28.88 -30.96 18.18
N GLN A 252 -30.20 -31.13 18.26
CA GLN A 252 -31.16 -30.61 17.27
C GLN A 252 -31.64 -29.21 17.61
N ASN A 253 -32.25 -28.53 16.65
CA ASN A 253 -32.86 -27.22 16.77
C ASN A 253 -31.85 -26.09 17.05
N ILE A 254 -30.58 -26.27 16.67
CA ILE A 254 -29.58 -25.20 16.67
C ILE A 254 -29.75 -24.37 15.41
N VAL A 255 -29.92 -23.06 15.58
CA VAL A 255 -29.99 -22.14 14.45
C VAL A 255 -28.58 -21.77 14.01
N VAL A 256 -28.21 -22.19 12.82
CA VAL A 256 -26.95 -21.82 12.19
C VAL A 256 -27.23 -20.72 11.16
N LYS A 257 -26.61 -19.58 11.35
CA LYS A 257 -26.74 -18.43 10.46
C LYS A 257 -25.49 -18.21 9.65
N LEU A 258 -25.63 -18.33 8.32
CA LEU A 258 -24.57 -18.05 7.38
C LEU A 258 -25.00 -16.94 6.42
N ASN A 259 -24.48 -15.74 6.58
CA ASN A 259 -24.91 -14.54 5.85
C ASN A 259 -26.41 -14.25 6.00
N LYS A 260 -27.19 -14.43 4.91
CA LYS A 260 -28.66 -14.22 4.87
C LYS A 260 -29.46 -15.53 5.02
N HIS A 261 -28.77 -16.67 5.14
CA HIS A 261 -29.40 -17.99 5.23
C HIS A 261 -29.35 -18.47 6.69
N GLU A 262 -30.49 -18.91 7.18
CA GLU A 262 -30.64 -19.55 8.48
C GLU A 262 -31.08 -21.00 8.22
N VAL A 263 -30.39 -21.92 8.86
CA VAL A 263 -30.69 -23.36 8.81
C VAL A 263 -30.81 -23.86 10.25
N ILE A 264 -31.78 -24.71 10.49
CA ILE A 264 -32.00 -25.32 11.79
C ILE A 264 -31.52 -26.77 11.69
N THR A 265 -30.68 -27.19 12.63
CA THR A 265 -30.18 -28.57 12.64
C THR A 265 -31.30 -29.56 12.94
N ASN A 266 -31.27 -30.67 12.21
CA ASN A 266 -32.21 -31.79 12.37
C ASN A 266 -31.86 -32.66 13.61
N PHE A 267 -32.52 -33.79 13.75
CA PHE A 267 -32.30 -34.73 14.87
C PHE A 267 -30.92 -35.41 14.81
N GLU A 268 -30.22 -35.38 13.69
CA GLU A 268 -28.83 -35.84 13.51
C GLU A 268 -27.83 -34.75 13.86
N GLY A 269 -28.32 -33.53 14.16
CA GLY A 269 -27.48 -32.37 14.42
C GLY A 269 -26.90 -31.69 13.17
N GLU A 270 -27.42 -32.05 11.99
CA GLU A 270 -26.96 -31.55 10.69
C GLU A 270 -27.85 -30.46 10.12
#